data_afcb923f146ba2a8710464a2a642995e
#
_entry.id   afcb923f146ba2a8710464a2a642995e
#
_cell.length_a   1.000
_cell.length_b   1.000
_cell.length_c   1.000
_cell.angle_alpha   90.00
_cell.angle_beta   90.00
_cell.angle_gamma   90.00
#
_symmetry.space_group_name_H-M   'P 1'
#
loop_
_entity.id
_entity.type
_entity.pdbx_description
1 polymer ?
#
loop_
_entity_poly.entity_id
_entity_poly.type
_entity_poly.pdbx_seq_one_letter_code
_entity_poly.pdbx_strand_id
1 'polypeptide(L)'
;MPEDIWITDTTFRDGQQSRAPYTTEQIVTIYDYLHKLGGPKGKIRQSEFFLYSKKDRDAVYKCLERGYKFPEVTSWIRASKQDFQLVKDLGLRETGILVSCSDYHIFYKMKMTRSEVMNLYLSVIRECLETGISPRCHLEDITRSDIYGFVIPFCLELMKLMKEYNIPIKIRACDTMGYGVNFPGAVIPRSVPGIIYGLTTHAGVPSELIEWHGHNDFYKAVTNSTTAWLYGASGVNLSLIHISE
;
A
#
# COMPACT_ATOMS: atom_id res chain seq x y z
N MET A 1 -12.58 12.48 -9.83
CA MET A 1 -11.12 12.74 -9.82
C MET A 1 -10.75 13.18 -8.42
N PRO A 2 -9.61 12.74 -7.85
CA PRO A 2 -9.16 13.23 -6.56
C PRO A 2 -8.80 14.72 -6.65
N GLU A 3 -8.95 15.44 -5.54
CA GLU A 3 -8.57 16.85 -5.46
C GLU A 3 -7.05 17.04 -5.41
N ASP A 4 -6.32 16.08 -4.84
CA ASP A 4 -4.86 16.10 -4.75
C ASP A 4 -4.27 14.74 -5.13
N ILE A 5 -3.08 14.75 -5.71
CA ILE A 5 -2.30 13.56 -6.02
C ILE A 5 -0.96 13.63 -5.30
N TRP A 6 -0.49 12.45 -4.85
CA TRP A 6 0.77 12.35 -4.11
C TRP A 6 1.53 11.06 -4.41
N ILE A 7 2.74 11.02 -3.88
CA ILE A 7 3.64 9.88 -3.95
C ILE A 7 3.81 9.32 -2.53
N THR A 8 3.75 8.00 -2.40
CA THR A 8 4.28 7.27 -1.26
C THR A 8 5.64 6.68 -1.66
N ASP A 9 6.70 7.07 -0.96
CA ASP A 9 8.01 6.49 -1.15
C ASP A 9 8.08 5.09 -0.53
N THR A 10 8.60 4.13 -1.28
CA THR A 10 8.80 2.74 -0.85
C THR A 10 10.28 2.31 -0.88
N THR A 11 11.19 3.26 -0.93
CA THR A 11 12.64 3.00 -1.00
C THR A 11 13.14 2.15 0.17
N PHE A 12 12.63 2.40 1.39
CA PHE A 12 13.06 1.70 2.60
C PHE A 12 12.34 0.38 2.85
N ARG A 13 11.39 0.03 2.00
CA ARG A 13 10.67 -1.24 2.05
C ARG A 13 10.93 -2.03 0.77
N ASP A 14 10.26 -1.72 -0.33
CA ASP A 14 10.43 -2.42 -1.61
C ASP A 14 11.85 -2.26 -2.18
N GLY A 15 12.36 -1.04 -2.17
CA GLY A 15 13.68 -0.74 -2.69
C GLY A 15 14.82 -1.50 -2.01
N GLN A 16 14.66 -1.92 -0.77
CA GLN A 16 15.68 -2.72 -0.08
C GLN A 16 15.67 -4.22 -0.46
N GLN A 17 14.66 -4.69 -1.18
CA GLN A 17 14.57 -6.12 -1.55
C GLN A 17 15.52 -6.50 -2.68
N SER A 18 15.87 -5.57 -3.54
CA SER A 18 16.73 -5.81 -4.72
C SER A 18 18.21 -5.49 -4.49
N ARG A 19 18.62 -5.13 -3.29
CA ARG A 19 20.00 -4.72 -2.97
C ARG A 19 20.39 -4.99 -1.53
N ALA A 20 21.67 -4.78 -1.20
CA ALA A 20 22.12 -4.77 0.19
C ALA A 20 21.34 -3.72 1.00
N PRO A 21 20.80 -4.07 2.18
CA PRO A 21 20.05 -3.14 3.01
C PRO A 21 20.85 -1.89 3.37
N TYR A 22 20.21 -0.74 3.38
CA TYR A 22 20.81 0.51 3.83
C TYR A 22 21.17 0.46 5.33
N THR A 23 22.21 1.21 5.70
CA THR A 23 22.45 1.49 7.11
C THR A 23 21.41 2.45 7.67
N THR A 24 21.30 2.53 8.98
CA THR A 24 20.39 3.49 9.64
C THR A 24 20.68 4.93 9.22
N GLU A 25 21.96 5.30 9.11
CA GLU A 25 22.41 6.66 8.72
C GLU A 25 22.04 6.97 7.27
N GLN A 26 22.18 6.00 6.38
CA GLN A 26 21.77 6.15 4.98
C GLN A 26 20.26 6.35 4.86
N ILE A 27 19.45 5.57 5.59
CA ILE A 27 17.99 5.70 5.62
C ILE A 27 17.60 7.10 6.06
N VAL A 28 18.15 7.59 7.16
CA VAL A 28 17.85 8.92 7.71
C VAL A 28 18.26 10.02 6.72
N THR A 29 19.43 9.90 6.10
CA THR A 29 19.89 10.86 5.10
C THR A 29 18.97 10.93 3.88
N ILE A 30 18.56 9.76 3.36
CA ILE A 30 17.61 9.69 2.24
C ILE A 30 16.25 10.26 2.64
N TYR A 31 15.78 9.97 3.86
CA TYR A 31 14.53 10.51 4.38
C TYR A 31 14.55 12.04 4.46
N ASP A 32 15.68 12.64 4.91
CA ASP A 32 15.87 14.09 4.91
C ASP A 32 15.84 14.67 3.48
N TYR A 33 16.35 13.95 2.47
CA TYR A 33 16.23 14.35 1.06
C TYR A 33 14.80 14.22 0.52
N LEU A 34 14.09 13.17 0.89
CA LEU A 34 12.68 13.00 0.51
C LEU A 34 11.81 14.12 1.07
N HIS A 35 12.08 14.57 2.30
CA HIS A 35 11.42 15.73 2.88
C HIS A 35 11.64 16.99 2.03
N LYS A 36 12.90 17.28 1.67
CA LYS A 36 13.26 18.44 0.83
C LYS A 36 12.62 18.34 -0.56
N LEU A 37 12.68 17.17 -1.19
CA LEU A 37 12.12 16.91 -2.52
C LEU A 37 10.60 17.04 -2.55
N GLY A 38 9.91 16.54 -1.53
CA GLY A 38 8.45 16.62 -1.41
C GLY A 38 7.92 18.02 -1.20
N GLY A 39 8.77 18.91 -0.69
CA GLY A 39 8.47 20.31 -0.45
C GLY A 39 7.38 20.54 0.59
N PRO A 40 6.98 21.82 0.82
CA PRO A 40 6.08 22.18 1.92
C PRO A 40 4.65 21.64 1.76
N LYS A 41 4.24 21.33 0.53
CA LYS A 41 2.92 20.73 0.25
C LYS A 41 2.91 19.20 0.43
N GLY A 42 4.07 18.57 0.67
CA GLY A 42 4.19 17.14 0.88
C GLY A 42 3.74 16.32 -0.34
N LYS A 43 4.30 16.60 -1.52
CA LYS A 43 4.02 15.77 -2.71
C LYS A 43 4.55 14.36 -2.55
N ILE A 44 5.65 14.17 -1.80
CA ILE A 44 6.00 12.89 -1.21
C ILE A 44 5.28 12.87 0.15
N ARG A 45 4.13 12.20 0.20
CA ARG A 45 3.21 12.24 1.33
C ARG A 45 3.65 11.32 2.47
N GLN A 46 4.13 10.14 2.13
CA GLN A 46 4.51 9.11 3.08
C GLN A 46 5.79 8.42 2.64
N SER A 47 6.53 7.85 3.60
CA SER A 47 7.64 6.94 3.36
C SER A 47 7.42 5.65 4.15
N GLU A 48 7.52 4.51 3.48
CA GLU A 48 7.15 3.20 3.99
C GLU A 48 8.38 2.38 4.41
N PHE A 49 8.34 1.81 5.61
CA PHE A 49 9.45 1.11 6.23
C PHE A 49 9.13 -0.35 6.56
N PHE A 50 10.13 -1.21 6.53
CA PHE A 50 10.11 -2.47 7.27
C PHE A 50 10.35 -2.23 8.77
N LEU A 51 9.83 -3.16 9.61
CA LEU A 51 9.96 -3.10 11.07
C LEU A 51 10.64 -4.33 11.66
N TYR A 52 11.04 -5.30 10.85
CA TYR A 52 11.42 -6.63 11.33
C TYR A 52 12.81 -6.66 11.98
N SER A 53 13.77 -5.89 11.49
CA SER A 53 15.11 -5.83 12.09
C SER A 53 15.23 -4.70 13.11
N LYS A 54 16.17 -4.86 14.06
CA LYS A 54 16.51 -3.77 14.99
C LYS A 54 16.97 -2.53 14.23
N LYS A 55 17.79 -2.70 13.20
CA LYS A 55 18.27 -1.60 12.34
C LYS A 55 17.12 -0.79 11.72
N ASP A 56 16.09 -1.46 11.21
CA ASP A 56 14.95 -0.79 10.58
C ASP A 56 14.15 0.00 11.63
N ARG A 57 13.92 -0.57 12.81
CA ARG A 57 13.25 0.14 13.91
C ARG A 57 14.05 1.34 14.41
N ASP A 58 15.37 1.19 14.57
CA ASP A 58 16.26 2.31 14.94
C ASP A 58 16.21 3.45 13.91
N ALA A 59 16.11 3.11 12.61
CA ALA A 59 15.95 4.09 11.55
C ALA A 59 14.58 4.79 11.61
N VAL A 60 13.50 4.04 11.88
CA VAL A 60 12.16 4.59 12.05
C VAL A 60 12.15 5.60 13.22
N TYR A 61 12.71 5.25 14.38
CA TYR A 61 12.80 6.18 15.51
C TYR A 61 13.53 7.47 15.15
N LYS A 62 14.69 7.37 14.50
CA LYS A 62 15.46 8.56 14.08
C LYS A 62 14.72 9.41 13.03
N CYS A 63 13.95 8.79 12.15
CA CYS A 63 13.10 9.52 11.21
C CYS A 63 11.93 10.24 11.91
N LEU A 64 11.30 9.60 12.91
CA LEU A 64 10.24 10.22 13.72
C LEU A 64 10.76 11.40 14.53
N GLU A 65 11.99 11.33 15.08
CA GLU A 65 12.65 12.42 15.82
C GLU A 65 12.87 13.68 14.96
N ARG A 66 12.86 13.58 13.62
CA ARG A 66 12.91 14.75 12.72
C ARG A 66 11.69 15.66 12.86
N GLY A 67 10.56 15.15 13.33
CA GLY A 67 9.33 15.91 13.48
C GLY A 67 8.74 16.44 12.17
N TYR A 68 9.13 15.89 11.02
CA TYR A 68 8.60 16.33 9.73
C TYR A 68 7.11 15.96 9.60
N LYS A 69 6.31 16.92 9.09
CA LYS A 69 4.94 16.63 8.70
C LYS A 69 4.90 15.70 7.48
N PHE A 70 5.83 15.89 6.53
CA PHE A 70 5.95 15.12 5.32
C PHE A 70 7.43 14.82 4.99
N PRO A 71 7.75 13.61 4.50
CA PRO A 71 6.88 12.44 4.42
C PRO A 71 6.48 11.97 5.82
N GLU A 72 5.24 11.51 5.99
CA GLU A 72 4.83 10.80 7.18
C GLU A 72 5.49 9.41 7.20
N VAL A 73 6.00 9.00 8.36
CA VAL A 73 6.56 7.66 8.54
C VAL A 73 5.43 6.65 8.65
N THR A 74 5.40 5.69 7.75
CA THR A 74 4.46 4.56 7.79
C THR A 74 5.22 3.25 7.67
N SER A 75 4.54 2.14 7.91
CA SER A 75 5.16 0.82 7.88
C SER A 75 4.44 -0.14 6.96
N TRP A 76 5.04 -1.31 6.80
CA TRP A 76 4.46 -2.45 6.12
C TRP A 76 4.62 -3.71 6.96
N ILE A 77 3.52 -4.43 7.15
CA ILE A 77 3.46 -5.69 7.88
C ILE A 77 2.66 -6.74 7.11
N ARG A 78 2.86 -8.01 7.46
CA ARG A 78 1.94 -9.09 7.07
C ARG A 78 0.64 -8.97 7.88
N ALA A 79 -0.44 -9.54 7.39
CA ALA A 79 -1.71 -9.62 8.11
C ALA A 79 -1.60 -10.60 9.29
N SER A 80 -0.92 -10.18 10.35
CA SER A 80 -0.62 -10.94 11.56
C SER A 80 -0.67 -10.04 12.78
N LYS A 81 -1.35 -10.49 13.82
CA LYS A 81 -1.40 -9.77 15.12
C LYS A 81 -0.03 -9.59 15.75
N GLN A 82 0.86 -10.55 15.56
CA GLN A 82 2.25 -10.47 16.04
C GLN A 82 3.02 -9.35 15.34
N ASP A 83 2.87 -9.24 14.01
CA ASP A 83 3.53 -8.16 13.26
C ASP A 83 2.93 -6.80 13.60
N PHE A 84 1.61 -6.74 13.83
CA PHE A 84 0.93 -5.51 14.25
C PHE A 84 1.42 -4.98 15.60
N GLN A 85 1.88 -5.82 16.50
CA GLN A 85 2.48 -5.37 17.77
C GLN A 85 3.68 -4.45 17.54
N LEU A 86 4.51 -4.71 16.50
CA LEU A 86 5.64 -3.85 16.15
C LEU A 86 5.21 -2.42 15.78
N VAL A 87 4.05 -2.28 15.15
CA VAL A 87 3.49 -0.97 14.77
C VAL A 87 3.07 -0.19 16.01
N LYS A 88 2.40 -0.87 16.95
CA LYS A 88 1.98 -0.28 18.24
C LYS A 88 3.19 0.18 19.07
N ASP A 89 4.22 -0.65 19.16
CA ASP A 89 5.44 -0.36 19.94
C ASP A 89 6.18 0.89 19.41
N LEU A 90 6.07 1.19 18.12
CA LEU A 90 6.68 2.36 17.48
C LEU A 90 5.76 3.59 17.50
N GLY A 91 4.51 3.48 17.95
CA GLY A 91 3.56 4.58 17.99
C GLY A 91 3.19 5.15 16.62
N LEU A 92 3.21 4.34 15.56
CA LEU A 92 2.86 4.77 14.22
C LEU A 92 1.35 4.98 14.09
N ARG A 93 0.95 5.95 13.28
CA ARG A 93 -0.46 6.31 13.05
C ARG A 93 -1.11 5.53 11.92
N GLU A 94 -0.31 4.99 11.02
CA GLU A 94 -0.75 4.22 9.85
C GLU A 94 0.19 3.07 9.59
N THR A 95 -0.34 1.96 9.10
CA THR A 95 0.46 0.82 8.63
C THR A 95 -0.11 0.19 7.37
N GLY A 96 0.75 -0.20 6.45
CA GLY A 96 0.42 -1.10 5.36
C GLY A 96 0.25 -2.52 5.86
N ILE A 97 -0.83 -3.20 5.45
CA ILE A 97 -1.13 -4.59 5.77
C ILE A 97 -1.19 -5.38 4.46
N LEU A 98 -0.36 -6.41 4.34
CA LEU A 98 -0.35 -7.27 3.16
C LEU A 98 -1.62 -8.12 3.12
N VAL A 99 -2.39 -7.96 2.05
CA VAL A 99 -3.64 -8.68 1.78
C VAL A 99 -3.52 -9.35 0.42
N SER A 100 -3.06 -10.60 0.40
CA SER A 100 -2.98 -11.36 -0.86
C SER A 100 -4.39 -11.65 -1.37
N CYS A 101 -4.72 -11.23 -2.59
CA CYS A 101 -6.07 -11.29 -3.11
C CYS A 101 -6.23 -12.18 -4.36
N SER A 102 -5.15 -12.73 -4.92
CA SER A 102 -5.26 -13.69 -6.01
C SER A 102 -5.48 -15.11 -5.52
N ASP A 103 -6.22 -15.90 -6.28
CA ASP A 103 -6.43 -17.32 -6.00
C ASP A 103 -5.12 -18.12 -5.93
N TYR A 104 -4.09 -17.68 -6.69
CA TYR A 104 -2.75 -18.26 -6.60
C TYR A 104 -2.17 -18.14 -5.19
N HIS A 105 -2.31 -16.99 -4.56
CA HIS A 105 -1.83 -16.79 -3.20
C HIS A 105 -2.76 -17.44 -2.17
N ILE A 106 -4.07 -17.28 -2.31
CA ILE A 106 -5.06 -17.81 -1.38
C ILE A 106 -4.97 -19.34 -1.29
N PHE A 107 -5.08 -20.02 -2.43
CA PHE A 107 -5.15 -21.49 -2.42
C PHE A 107 -3.78 -22.17 -2.35
N TYR A 108 -2.77 -21.66 -3.08
CA TYR A 108 -1.48 -22.36 -3.17
C TYR A 108 -0.45 -21.89 -2.14
N LYS A 109 -0.40 -20.60 -1.80
CA LYS A 109 0.55 -20.05 -0.83
C LYS A 109 0.02 -20.16 0.60
N MET A 110 -1.22 -19.71 0.84
CA MET A 110 -1.82 -19.67 2.17
C MET A 110 -2.55 -20.97 2.55
N LYS A 111 -2.93 -21.81 1.57
CA LYS A 111 -3.67 -23.06 1.77
C LYS A 111 -5.03 -22.85 2.46
N MET A 112 -5.70 -21.76 2.14
CA MET A 112 -6.97 -21.32 2.72
C MET A 112 -8.03 -21.14 1.65
N THR A 113 -9.28 -21.08 2.06
CA THR A 113 -10.40 -20.63 1.23
C THR A 113 -10.48 -19.11 1.21
N ARG A 114 -11.19 -18.54 0.23
CA ARG A 114 -11.44 -17.09 0.17
C ARG A 114 -12.12 -16.53 1.42
N SER A 115 -13.05 -17.31 2.00
CA SER A 115 -13.76 -16.91 3.22
C SER A 115 -12.85 -16.90 4.45
N GLU A 116 -12.00 -17.90 4.61
CA GLU A 116 -11.02 -17.95 5.70
C GLU A 116 -10.03 -16.82 5.63
N VAL A 117 -9.50 -16.52 4.43
CA VAL A 117 -8.57 -15.42 4.20
C VAL A 117 -9.25 -14.07 4.48
N MET A 118 -10.47 -13.87 4.02
CA MET A 118 -11.24 -12.65 4.29
C MET A 118 -11.42 -12.43 5.79
N ASN A 119 -11.83 -13.46 6.52
CA ASN A 119 -12.00 -13.39 7.98
C ASN A 119 -10.69 -13.09 8.71
N LEU A 120 -9.60 -13.72 8.29
CA LEU A 120 -8.26 -13.45 8.83
C LEU A 120 -7.89 -11.97 8.67
N TYR A 121 -8.00 -11.44 7.45
CA TYR A 121 -7.65 -10.04 7.17
C TYR A 121 -8.52 -9.07 7.95
N LEU A 122 -9.83 -9.28 7.94
CA LEU A 122 -10.77 -8.43 8.69
C LEU A 122 -10.48 -8.44 10.20
N SER A 123 -10.04 -9.58 10.77
CA SER A 123 -9.69 -9.66 12.18
C SER A 123 -8.49 -8.78 12.55
N VAL A 124 -7.45 -8.75 11.71
CA VAL A 124 -6.26 -7.90 11.91
C VAL A 124 -6.59 -6.42 11.70
N ILE A 125 -7.42 -6.13 10.69
CA ILE A 125 -7.84 -4.75 10.39
C ILE A 125 -8.70 -4.19 11.53
N ARG A 126 -9.61 -4.97 12.11
CA ARG A 126 -10.39 -4.56 13.29
C ARG A 126 -9.49 -4.23 14.47
N GLU A 127 -8.52 -5.08 14.79
CA GLU A 127 -7.56 -4.79 15.86
C GLU A 127 -6.77 -3.49 15.60
N CYS A 128 -6.41 -3.24 14.34
CA CYS A 128 -5.77 -1.98 13.94
C CYS A 128 -6.67 -0.78 14.25
N LEU A 129 -7.94 -0.83 13.84
CA LEU A 129 -8.94 0.23 14.05
C LEU A 129 -9.27 0.44 15.54
N GLU A 130 -9.38 -0.64 16.32
CA GLU A 130 -9.62 -0.59 17.77
C GLU A 130 -8.50 0.15 18.53
N THR A 131 -7.29 0.16 18.00
CA THR A 131 -6.15 0.91 18.56
C THR A 131 -6.02 2.34 18.02
N GLY A 132 -6.92 2.77 17.11
CA GLY A 132 -6.87 4.09 16.50
C GLY A 132 -5.85 4.24 15.38
N ILE A 133 -5.25 3.13 14.92
CA ILE A 133 -4.26 3.13 13.82
C ILE A 133 -4.99 2.93 12.50
N SER A 134 -4.70 3.78 11.51
CA SER A 134 -5.27 3.68 10.17
C SER A 134 -4.63 2.54 9.37
N PRO A 135 -5.38 1.55 8.89
CA PRO A 135 -4.83 0.50 8.03
C PRO A 135 -4.80 0.94 6.57
N ARG A 136 -3.74 0.56 5.86
CA ARG A 136 -3.64 0.61 4.41
C ARG A 136 -3.56 -0.81 3.87
N CYS A 137 -4.64 -1.29 3.26
CA CYS A 137 -4.73 -2.65 2.75
C CYS A 137 -4.02 -2.75 1.39
N HIS A 138 -2.92 -3.51 1.34
CA HIS A 138 -2.19 -3.79 0.11
C HIS A 138 -2.78 -5.02 -0.57
N LEU A 139 -3.59 -4.80 -1.60
CA LEU A 139 -4.23 -5.87 -2.39
C LEU A 139 -3.17 -6.51 -3.31
N GLU A 140 -2.36 -7.40 -2.73
CA GLU A 140 -1.26 -8.08 -3.42
C GLU A 140 -1.80 -8.93 -4.58
N ASP A 141 -1.17 -8.77 -5.75
CA ASP A 141 -1.46 -9.53 -6.95
C ASP A 141 -2.85 -9.26 -7.56
N ILE A 142 -3.29 -8.00 -7.48
CA ILE A 142 -4.62 -7.60 -7.94
C ILE A 142 -4.86 -7.87 -9.43
N THR A 143 -3.82 -7.79 -10.25
CA THR A 143 -3.90 -8.02 -11.71
C THR A 143 -4.05 -9.49 -12.10
N ARG A 144 -4.10 -10.41 -11.13
CA ARG A 144 -4.46 -11.83 -11.31
C ARG A 144 -5.62 -12.27 -10.41
N SER A 145 -6.27 -11.32 -9.76
CA SER A 145 -7.34 -11.60 -8.80
C SER A 145 -8.72 -11.63 -9.44
N ASP A 146 -9.63 -12.32 -8.80
CA ASP A 146 -11.06 -12.22 -9.10
C ASP A 146 -11.61 -10.91 -8.50
N ILE A 147 -11.69 -9.90 -9.34
CA ILE A 147 -12.10 -8.55 -8.91
C ILE A 147 -13.52 -8.56 -8.34
N TYR A 148 -14.47 -9.19 -9.01
CA TYR A 148 -15.87 -9.18 -8.57
C TYR A 148 -16.20 -10.28 -7.55
N GLY A 149 -15.50 -11.40 -7.59
CA GLY A 149 -15.76 -12.51 -6.66
C GLY A 149 -15.00 -12.42 -5.34
N PHE A 150 -13.96 -11.57 -5.24
CA PHE A 150 -13.18 -11.42 -4.01
C PHE A 150 -12.83 -9.97 -3.67
N VAL A 151 -12.21 -9.23 -4.60
CA VAL A 151 -11.66 -7.90 -4.27
C VAL A 151 -12.77 -6.90 -3.90
N ILE A 152 -13.82 -6.79 -4.73
CA ILE A 152 -14.93 -5.87 -4.46
C ILE A 152 -15.69 -6.26 -3.19
N PRO A 153 -16.10 -7.53 -2.97
CA PRO A 153 -16.69 -7.95 -1.69
C PRO A 153 -15.84 -7.61 -0.47
N PHE A 154 -14.53 -7.84 -0.54
CA PHE A 154 -13.63 -7.50 0.55
C PHE A 154 -13.57 -5.98 0.80
N CYS A 155 -13.44 -5.17 -0.25
CA CYS A 155 -13.45 -3.72 -0.11
C CYS A 155 -14.78 -3.16 0.44
N LEU A 156 -15.92 -3.78 0.11
CA LEU A 156 -17.21 -3.41 0.70
C LEU A 156 -17.22 -3.63 2.23
N GLU A 157 -16.64 -4.74 2.72
CA GLU A 157 -16.49 -4.95 4.17
C GLU A 157 -15.55 -3.90 4.80
N LEU A 158 -14.45 -3.53 4.11
CA LEU A 158 -13.56 -2.46 4.59
C LEU A 158 -14.29 -1.12 4.68
N MET A 159 -15.15 -0.78 3.73
CA MET A 159 -15.94 0.47 3.77
C MET A 159 -16.98 0.47 4.89
N LYS A 160 -17.53 -0.70 5.27
CA LYS A 160 -18.37 -0.83 6.48
C LYS A 160 -17.56 -0.55 7.73
N LEU A 161 -16.38 -1.17 7.87
CA LEU A 161 -15.50 -0.94 9.02
C LEU A 161 -15.05 0.53 9.12
N MET A 162 -14.70 1.15 7.99
CA MET A 162 -14.34 2.56 7.96
C MET A 162 -15.45 3.46 8.53
N LYS A 163 -16.72 3.16 8.22
CA LYS A 163 -17.86 3.90 8.78
C LYS A 163 -18.07 3.59 10.26
N GLU A 164 -17.94 2.33 10.66
CA GLU A 164 -18.14 1.86 12.04
C GLU A 164 -17.15 2.52 12.99
N TYR A 165 -15.88 2.56 12.63
CA TYR A 165 -14.79 3.09 13.48
C TYR A 165 -14.51 4.58 13.26
N ASN A 166 -15.04 5.17 12.19
CA ASN A 166 -14.72 6.53 11.75
C ASN A 166 -13.20 6.79 11.58
N ILE A 167 -12.47 5.78 11.09
CA ILE A 167 -11.03 5.81 10.81
C ILE A 167 -10.83 5.49 9.35
N PRO A 168 -10.06 6.29 8.58
CA PRO A 168 -9.79 6.02 7.17
C PRO A 168 -9.12 4.67 6.95
N ILE A 169 -9.58 3.92 5.94
CA ILE A 169 -8.93 2.70 5.45
C ILE A 169 -8.50 2.95 4.02
N LYS A 170 -7.18 3.00 3.80
CA LYS A 170 -6.64 3.14 2.44
C LYS A 170 -6.56 1.81 1.72
N ILE A 171 -6.74 1.84 0.42
CA ILE A 171 -6.66 0.69 -0.48
C ILE A 171 -5.51 0.91 -1.44
N ARG A 172 -4.51 0.03 -1.39
CA ARG A 172 -3.41 0.01 -2.34
C ARG A 172 -3.58 -1.14 -3.31
N ALA A 173 -3.88 -0.83 -4.57
CA ALA A 173 -3.94 -1.81 -5.64
C ALA A 173 -2.52 -2.15 -6.09
N CYS A 174 -2.08 -3.41 -5.89
CA CYS A 174 -0.71 -3.84 -6.16
C CYS A 174 -0.65 -4.72 -7.41
N ASP A 175 -0.08 -4.18 -8.48
CA ASP A 175 0.29 -4.92 -9.69
C ASP A 175 1.62 -5.64 -9.48
N THR A 176 1.58 -6.69 -8.67
CA THR A 176 2.75 -7.42 -8.16
C THR A 176 3.60 -8.04 -9.27
N MET A 177 2.99 -8.38 -10.40
CA MET A 177 3.67 -9.04 -11.53
C MET A 177 3.87 -8.08 -12.72
N GLY A 178 3.51 -6.79 -12.59
CA GLY A 178 3.61 -5.84 -13.68
C GLY A 178 2.69 -6.13 -14.87
N TYR A 179 1.61 -6.91 -14.66
CA TYR A 179 0.71 -7.34 -15.73
C TYR A 179 -0.34 -6.31 -16.13
N GLY A 180 -0.47 -5.25 -15.36
CA GLY A 180 -1.43 -4.19 -15.64
C GLY A 180 -1.25 -3.60 -17.03
N VAL A 181 -2.34 -3.20 -17.64
CA VAL A 181 -2.37 -2.48 -18.92
C VAL A 181 -3.21 -1.23 -18.80
N ASN A 182 -2.79 -0.18 -19.50
CA ASN A 182 -3.29 1.17 -19.33
C ASN A 182 -4.45 1.56 -20.25
N PHE A 183 -4.80 0.76 -21.25
CA PHE A 183 -5.87 1.11 -22.20
C PHE A 183 -7.25 0.66 -21.69
N PRO A 184 -8.31 1.48 -21.91
CA PRO A 184 -9.63 1.25 -21.33
C PRO A 184 -10.32 -0.03 -21.80
N GLY A 185 -10.03 -0.51 -23.01
CA GLY A 185 -10.60 -1.74 -23.56
C GLY A 185 -9.98 -3.04 -23.04
N ALA A 186 -9.01 -2.96 -22.15
CA ALA A 186 -8.42 -4.17 -21.57
C ALA A 186 -9.39 -4.87 -20.62
N VAL A 187 -9.35 -6.21 -20.66
CA VAL A 187 -10.20 -7.05 -19.79
C VAL A 187 -9.69 -7.06 -18.36
N ILE A 188 -10.61 -7.04 -17.40
CA ILE A 188 -10.31 -7.30 -15.98
C ILE A 188 -9.82 -8.75 -15.81
N PRO A 189 -8.80 -9.01 -14.98
CA PRO A 189 -8.19 -8.08 -14.00
C PRO A 189 -6.95 -7.32 -14.51
N ARG A 190 -6.68 -7.26 -15.82
CA ARG A 190 -5.48 -6.60 -16.35
C ARG A 190 -5.63 -5.09 -16.52
N SER A 191 -6.84 -4.60 -16.67
CA SER A 191 -7.15 -3.19 -16.91
C SER A 191 -6.90 -2.32 -15.67
N VAL A 192 -5.92 -1.44 -15.70
CA VAL A 192 -5.72 -0.42 -14.65
C VAL A 192 -6.95 0.49 -14.54
N PRO A 193 -7.50 1.04 -15.65
CA PRO A 193 -8.76 1.79 -15.60
C PRO A 193 -9.91 1.01 -14.97
N GLY A 194 -10.07 -0.25 -15.37
CA GLY A 194 -11.15 -1.11 -14.90
C GLY A 194 -11.05 -1.43 -13.41
N ILE A 195 -9.84 -1.65 -12.89
CA ILE A 195 -9.60 -1.86 -11.45
C ILE A 195 -9.97 -0.61 -10.66
N ILE A 196 -9.46 0.57 -11.06
CA ILE A 196 -9.77 1.83 -10.36
C ILE A 196 -11.26 2.13 -10.41
N TYR A 197 -11.91 1.93 -11.56
CA TYR A 197 -13.36 2.07 -11.70
C TYR A 197 -14.12 1.11 -10.77
N GLY A 198 -13.72 -0.15 -10.71
CA GLY A 198 -14.32 -1.14 -9.81
C GLY A 198 -14.22 -0.72 -8.34
N LEU A 199 -13.04 -0.29 -7.89
CA LEU A 199 -12.82 0.17 -6.52
C LEU A 199 -13.66 1.40 -6.17
N THR A 200 -13.71 2.40 -7.07
CA THR A 200 -14.47 3.64 -6.81
C THR A 200 -15.98 3.44 -6.93
N THR A 201 -16.44 2.78 -7.99
CA THR A 201 -17.87 2.73 -8.36
C THR A 201 -18.58 1.54 -7.70
N HIS A 202 -17.96 0.35 -7.69
CA HIS A 202 -18.63 -0.85 -7.19
C HIS A 202 -18.33 -1.13 -5.71
N ALA A 203 -17.13 -0.79 -5.23
CA ALA A 203 -16.80 -0.91 -3.80
C ALA A 203 -17.03 0.38 -3.01
N GLY A 204 -17.25 1.52 -3.68
CA GLY A 204 -17.48 2.81 -3.04
C GLY A 204 -16.26 3.37 -2.30
N VAL A 205 -15.05 2.97 -2.69
CA VAL A 205 -13.81 3.49 -2.09
C VAL A 205 -13.61 4.93 -2.54
N PRO A 206 -13.49 5.90 -1.63
CA PRO A 206 -13.16 7.28 -1.99
C PRO A 206 -11.86 7.38 -2.75
N SER A 207 -11.81 8.19 -3.80
CA SER A 207 -10.60 8.43 -4.61
C SER A 207 -9.39 8.77 -3.77
N GLU A 208 -9.56 9.56 -2.72
CA GLU A 208 -8.52 10.03 -1.79
C GLU A 208 -7.89 8.89 -0.98
N LEU A 209 -8.51 7.72 -0.96
CA LEU A 209 -8.04 6.54 -0.24
C LEU A 209 -7.48 5.45 -1.14
N ILE A 210 -7.40 5.69 -2.45
CA ILE A 210 -6.87 4.72 -3.42
C ILE A 210 -5.43 5.06 -3.79
N GLU A 211 -4.55 4.07 -3.67
CA GLU A 211 -3.17 4.11 -4.15
C GLU A 211 -2.93 3.01 -5.19
N TRP A 212 -2.06 3.29 -6.14
CA TRP A 212 -1.54 2.31 -7.10
C TRP A 212 -0.09 1.98 -6.82
N HIS A 213 0.24 0.70 -6.79
CA HIS A 213 1.59 0.18 -6.69
C HIS A 213 1.86 -0.76 -7.86
N GLY A 214 2.72 -0.37 -8.77
CA GLY A 214 3.02 -1.14 -9.98
C GLY A 214 4.48 -1.52 -10.07
N HIS A 215 4.76 -2.83 -10.24
CA HIS A 215 6.08 -3.33 -10.59
C HIS A 215 6.41 -3.04 -12.04
N ASN A 216 7.70 -3.00 -12.37
CA ASN A 216 8.18 -2.54 -13.68
C ASN A 216 8.75 -3.65 -14.55
N ASP A 217 8.41 -4.91 -14.29
CA ASP A 217 8.92 -6.09 -15.03
C ASP A 217 8.70 -5.99 -16.55
N PHE A 218 7.68 -5.27 -16.96
CA PHE A 218 7.36 -5.02 -18.36
C PHE A 218 7.49 -3.55 -18.77
N TYR A 219 8.26 -2.74 -18.04
CA TYR A 219 8.51 -1.33 -18.31
C TYR A 219 7.25 -0.45 -18.40
N LYS A 220 6.20 -0.82 -17.65
CA LYS A 220 4.91 -0.12 -17.64
C LYS A 220 4.56 0.60 -16.33
N ALA A 221 5.42 0.55 -15.32
CA ALA A 221 5.11 1.10 -14.01
C ALA A 221 4.73 2.58 -14.07
N VAL A 222 5.48 3.41 -14.80
CA VAL A 222 5.20 4.85 -14.95
C VAL A 222 3.87 5.08 -15.65
N THR A 223 3.65 4.41 -16.79
CA THR A 223 2.41 4.53 -17.57
C THR A 223 1.19 4.06 -16.78
N ASN A 224 1.29 2.93 -16.08
CA ASN A 224 0.20 2.41 -15.26
C ASN A 224 -0.08 3.29 -14.04
N SER A 225 0.94 3.84 -13.40
CA SER A 225 0.78 4.79 -12.28
C SER A 225 0.09 6.09 -12.72
N THR A 226 0.51 6.65 -13.87
CA THR A 226 -0.13 7.82 -14.45
C THR A 226 -1.60 7.52 -14.82
N THR A 227 -1.85 6.35 -15.40
CA THR A 227 -3.21 5.92 -15.72
C THR A 227 -4.07 5.79 -14.47
N ALA A 228 -3.55 5.21 -13.39
CA ALA A 228 -4.28 5.11 -12.13
C ALA A 228 -4.70 6.50 -11.60
N TRP A 229 -3.82 7.50 -11.64
CA TRP A 229 -4.16 8.88 -11.30
C TRP A 229 -5.27 9.45 -12.20
N LEU A 230 -5.15 9.28 -13.52
CA LEU A 230 -6.13 9.78 -14.48
C LEU A 230 -7.52 9.15 -14.31
N TYR A 231 -7.59 7.96 -13.75
CA TYR A 231 -8.85 7.25 -13.50
C TYR A 231 -9.34 7.30 -12.04
N GLY A 232 -8.65 8.02 -11.16
CA GLY A 232 -9.19 8.37 -9.85
C GLY A 232 -8.43 7.84 -8.63
N ALA A 233 -7.24 7.25 -8.77
CA ALA A 233 -6.36 7.03 -7.64
C ALA A 233 -5.69 8.35 -7.22
N SER A 234 -5.49 8.57 -5.93
CA SER A 234 -4.79 9.75 -5.41
C SER A 234 -3.31 9.51 -5.23
N GLY A 235 -2.94 8.32 -4.77
CA GLY A 235 -1.56 7.97 -4.48
C GLY A 235 -0.94 7.04 -5.51
N VAL A 236 0.36 7.18 -5.75
CA VAL A 236 1.17 6.16 -6.40
C VAL A 236 2.40 5.87 -5.56
N ASN A 237 2.90 4.65 -5.67
CA ASN A 237 4.09 4.23 -4.95
C ASN A 237 5.29 4.22 -5.88
N LEU A 238 6.34 4.87 -5.45
CA LEU A 238 7.60 4.96 -6.17
C LEU A 238 8.76 4.67 -5.22
N SER A 239 9.85 4.18 -5.78
CA SER A 239 11.13 4.02 -5.10
C SER A 239 12.20 4.84 -5.81
N LEU A 240 13.18 5.35 -5.08
CA LEU A 240 14.37 5.98 -5.65
C LEU A 240 15.31 4.97 -6.33
N ILE A 241 15.00 3.70 -6.19
CA ILE A 241 15.77 2.60 -6.78
C ILE A 241 14.87 1.90 -7.78
N HIS A 242 15.38 1.63 -8.98
CA HIS A 242 14.72 0.70 -9.89
C HIS A 242 14.73 -0.68 -9.28
N ILE A 243 13.52 -1.24 -9.09
CA ILE A 243 13.31 -2.55 -8.48
C ILE A 243 13.08 -3.59 -9.56
N SER A 244 12.95 -3.15 -10.79
CA SER A 244 12.81 -4.02 -11.95
C SER A 244 14.19 -4.31 -12.54
N GLU A 245 14.61 -5.49 -12.43
CA GLU A 245 15.64 -6.07 -13.27
C GLU A 245 15.05 -7.16 -14.14
#